data_d2f74ecbf0c7cdd1735927ad1ceb53bd
#
_entry.id   d2f74ecbf0c7cdd1735927ad1ceb53bd
#
_cell.length_a   1.000
_cell.length_b   1.000
_cell.length_c   1.000
_cell.angle_alpha   90.00
_cell.angle_beta   90.00
_cell.angle_gamma   90.00
#
_symmetry.space_group_name_H-M   'P 1'
#
loop_
_entity.id
_entity.type
_entity.pdbx_description
1 polymer ?
#
loop_
_entity_poly.entity_id
_entity_poly.type
_entity_poly.pdbx_seq_one_letter_code
_entity_poly.pdbx_strand_id
1 'polypeptide(L)'
;VAGRYTIDRYLDDLEARFGGLDSVLLWCVYPNIGVDDRNQFDLARSLPGGLEGLRGAIDDFHRRGVRVFLTTMPWDNGTRDEGEPDWQAIAKIVKAVGADGINGDTYNGVPRAFFDACDALGHPVVVQPESTISAEEHLIWNVQSWGKKAPNEVVPPVAKFKWLEPRHMINYENRWGRDRNHDLQYIFFNGVGYNAWENVWGLWNQLTPRDAESLRRIATIYRRFAPLLVSLDWRPYERTLQAGIFASRFPDEGRTLWTLVNRHEYVIGGEQLAVPHVEGTRYFDLWSGTALQPRVIDGQAILETTLEGRGFGALLALRQGVEEAGLEAFLAQMAAHADTPLASLSAQWKALPQTLVPIAPTAPQATAPEGMVTVPAGEFLFAVQGIEIEGQVWEGVDVQFPWEPTARRHHRHRMQVAAFHIDRHPVTNAQFKAFVDATGYA
;
A
#
# COMPACT_ATOMS: atom_id res chain seq x y z
N VAL A 1 7.92 -8.39 19.76
CA VAL A 1 7.93 -8.69 21.19
C VAL A 1 9.25 -9.40 21.49
N ALA A 2 9.92 -9.04 22.57
CA ALA A 2 11.24 -9.56 22.96
C ALA A 2 12.41 -9.27 21.97
N GLY A 3 12.34 -8.12 21.25
CA GLY A 3 13.44 -7.68 20.37
C GLY A 3 13.76 -8.60 19.21
N ARG A 4 12.77 -9.35 18.72
CA ARG A 4 12.93 -10.25 17.56
C ARG A 4 12.02 -9.84 16.42
N TYR A 5 12.55 -9.90 15.21
CA TYR A 5 11.76 -9.78 14.00
C TYR A 5 10.86 -11.00 13.80
N THR A 6 9.66 -10.79 13.24
CA THR A 6 8.66 -11.86 13.03
C THR A 6 8.27 -11.93 11.55
N ILE A 7 9.26 -11.94 10.66
CA ILE A 7 9.10 -11.83 9.22
C ILE A 7 8.22 -12.97 8.68
N ASP A 8 8.54 -14.22 9.00
CA ASP A 8 7.79 -15.38 8.49
C ASP A 8 6.32 -15.29 8.90
N ARG A 9 6.03 -15.01 10.18
CA ARG A 9 4.65 -14.88 10.67
C ARG A 9 3.89 -13.76 9.93
N TYR A 10 4.55 -12.63 9.69
CA TYR A 10 3.96 -11.51 8.95
C TYR A 10 3.64 -11.92 7.50
N LEU A 11 4.60 -12.53 6.80
CA LEU A 11 4.41 -12.96 5.43
C LEU A 11 3.38 -14.10 5.28
N ASP A 12 3.35 -15.05 6.23
CA ASP A 12 2.35 -16.11 6.24
C ASP A 12 0.92 -15.56 6.40
N ASP A 13 0.73 -14.55 7.25
CA ASP A 13 -0.56 -13.88 7.41
C ASP A 13 -1.02 -13.19 6.11
N LEU A 14 -0.11 -12.46 5.46
CA LEU A 14 -0.43 -11.76 4.22
C LEU A 14 -0.68 -12.74 3.06
N GLU A 15 0.09 -13.83 2.98
CA GLU A 15 -0.13 -14.90 2.01
C GLU A 15 -1.50 -15.53 2.20
N ALA A 16 -1.86 -15.86 3.44
CA ALA A 16 -3.16 -16.45 3.77
C ALA A 16 -4.32 -15.50 3.43
N ARG A 17 -4.17 -14.20 3.66
CA ARG A 17 -5.26 -13.23 3.47
C ARG A 17 -5.41 -12.77 2.02
N PHE A 18 -4.34 -12.41 1.33
CA PHE A 18 -4.43 -11.85 -0.03
C PHE A 18 -3.31 -12.24 -0.99
N GLY A 19 -2.60 -13.34 -0.73
CA GLY A 19 -1.62 -13.89 -1.67
C GLY A 19 -0.23 -13.26 -1.58
N GLY A 20 0.13 -12.67 -0.43
CA GLY A 20 1.48 -12.23 -0.12
C GLY A 20 1.89 -10.89 -0.73
N LEU A 21 3.17 -10.59 -0.63
CA LEU A 21 3.80 -9.35 -1.09
C LEU A 21 4.94 -9.63 -2.07
N ASP A 22 5.20 -8.70 -2.98
CA ASP A 22 6.37 -8.69 -3.85
C ASP A 22 7.47 -7.76 -3.30
N SER A 23 7.08 -6.74 -2.53
CA SER A 23 8.00 -5.85 -1.83
C SER A 23 7.40 -5.32 -0.53
N VAL A 24 8.28 -4.88 0.37
CA VAL A 24 7.91 -4.23 1.63
C VAL A 24 8.72 -2.94 1.80
N LEU A 25 8.07 -1.91 2.31
CA LEU A 25 8.73 -0.72 2.81
C LEU A 25 8.86 -0.81 4.33
N LEU A 26 10.07 -0.84 4.82
CA LEU A 26 10.36 -0.76 6.24
C LEU A 26 10.45 0.71 6.66
N TRP A 27 9.45 1.15 7.37
CA TRP A 27 9.36 2.52 7.86
C TRP A 27 9.76 2.57 9.32
N CYS A 28 11.07 2.64 9.58
CA CYS A 28 11.64 2.53 10.92
C CYS A 28 11.75 3.85 11.69
N VAL A 29 11.37 4.97 11.10
CA VAL A 29 11.73 6.30 11.62
C VAL A 29 10.64 6.95 12.48
N TYR A 30 9.38 6.89 12.12
CA TYR A 30 8.32 7.62 12.81
C TYR A 30 8.12 7.30 14.30
N PRO A 31 8.21 6.05 14.76
CA PRO A 31 7.95 5.74 16.18
C PRO A 31 8.86 6.49 17.15
N ASN A 32 10.02 6.91 16.70
CA ASN A 32 11.03 7.54 17.56
C ASN A 32 11.35 9.00 17.20
N ILE A 33 10.74 9.52 16.13
CA ILE A 33 11.04 10.88 15.69
C ILE A 33 10.65 11.91 16.75
N GLY A 34 11.56 12.83 17.06
CA GLY A 34 11.33 13.86 18.06
C GLY A 34 11.46 13.41 19.53
N VAL A 35 11.82 12.14 19.78
CA VAL A 35 12.06 11.65 21.15
C VAL A 35 13.38 12.21 21.71
N ASP A 36 14.41 12.25 20.88
CA ASP A 36 15.74 12.76 21.18
C ASP A 36 16.37 13.36 19.91
N ASP A 37 17.68 13.59 19.90
CA ASP A 37 18.41 14.17 18.76
C ASP A 37 18.84 13.16 17.70
N ARG A 38 18.38 11.90 17.79
CA ARG A 38 18.65 10.89 16.76
C ARG A 38 18.04 11.33 15.44
N ASN A 39 18.82 11.22 14.37
CA ASN A 39 18.36 11.44 13.01
C ASN A 39 17.71 10.17 12.41
N GLN A 40 17.20 10.29 11.21
CA GLN A 40 16.57 9.17 10.48
C GLN A 40 17.50 7.94 10.34
N PHE A 41 18.81 8.15 10.24
CA PHE A 41 19.79 7.07 10.08
C PHE A 41 20.12 6.38 11.41
N ASP A 42 20.14 7.14 12.51
CA ASP A 42 20.29 6.59 13.85
C ASP A 42 19.12 5.71 14.25
N LEU A 43 17.91 6.06 13.79
CA LEU A 43 16.72 5.25 14.06
C LEU A 43 16.82 3.87 13.37
N ALA A 44 17.37 3.80 12.16
CA ALA A 44 17.67 2.52 11.52
C ALA A 44 18.74 1.72 12.30
N ARG A 45 19.78 2.39 12.81
CA ARG A 45 20.85 1.77 13.62
C ARG A 45 20.36 1.29 14.98
N SER A 46 19.29 1.87 15.52
CA SER A 46 18.74 1.54 16.84
C SER A 46 17.69 0.42 16.81
N LEU A 47 17.38 -0.13 15.65
CA LEU A 47 16.51 -1.30 15.53
C LEU A 47 17.14 -2.53 16.25
N PRO A 48 16.33 -3.53 16.64
CA PRO A 48 16.84 -4.72 17.32
C PRO A 48 18.02 -5.37 16.59
N GLY A 49 19.16 -5.46 17.26
CA GLY A 49 20.42 -5.98 16.67
C GLY A 49 21.16 -4.99 15.76
N GLY A 50 20.75 -3.72 15.72
CA GLY A 50 21.36 -2.70 14.87
C GLY A 50 21.25 -3.01 13.36
N LEU A 51 22.20 -2.51 12.57
CA LEU A 51 22.23 -2.77 11.12
C LEU A 51 22.46 -4.26 10.79
N GLU A 52 23.14 -5.01 11.63
CA GLU A 52 23.33 -6.46 11.43
C GLU A 52 22.00 -7.21 11.62
N GLY A 53 21.24 -6.87 12.68
CA GLY A 53 19.92 -7.42 12.90
C GLY A 53 18.93 -7.05 11.78
N LEU A 54 18.99 -5.80 11.30
CA LEU A 54 18.18 -5.35 10.16
C LEU A 54 18.57 -6.08 8.88
N ARG A 55 19.86 -6.30 8.62
CA ARG A 55 20.33 -7.13 7.51
C ARG A 55 19.76 -8.55 7.57
N GLY A 56 19.84 -9.20 8.74
CA GLY A 56 19.25 -10.53 8.91
C GLY A 56 17.74 -10.56 8.62
N ALA A 57 16.99 -9.52 9.04
CA ALA A 57 15.57 -9.38 8.71
C ALA A 57 15.34 -9.21 7.20
N ILE A 58 16.18 -8.44 6.52
CA ILE A 58 16.11 -8.26 5.06
C ILE A 58 16.43 -9.57 4.33
N ASP A 59 17.45 -10.31 4.76
CA ASP A 59 17.78 -11.62 4.21
C ASP A 59 16.60 -12.60 4.38
N ASP A 60 15.84 -12.52 5.48
CA ASP A 60 14.62 -13.30 5.69
C ASP A 60 13.50 -12.94 4.69
N PHE A 61 13.31 -11.64 4.39
CA PHE A 61 12.41 -11.21 3.31
C PHE A 61 12.86 -11.73 1.95
N HIS A 62 14.15 -11.59 1.62
CA HIS A 62 14.72 -12.06 0.36
C HIS A 62 14.57 -13.58 0.19
N ARG A 63 14.76 -14.37 1.25
CA ARG A 63 14.53 -15.83 1.22
C ARG A 63 13.08 -16.18 0.81
N ARG A 64 12.13 -15.32 1.14
CA ARG A 64 10.72 -15.44 0.77
C ARG A 64 10.39 -14.74 -0.56
N GLY A 65 11.40 -14.24 -1.30
CA GLY A 65 11.23 -13.56 -2.58
C GLY A 65 10.71 -12.13 -2.50
N VAL A 66 10.71 -11.52 -1.32
CA VAL A 66 10.18 -10.16 -1.08
C VAL A 66 11.31 -9.14 -1.08
N ARG A 67 11.18 -8.10 -1.89
CA ARG A 67 12.12 -6.97 -1.96
C ARG A 67 11.90 -5.99 -0.82
N VAL A 68 12.97 -5.33 -0.38
CA VAL A 68 12.90 -4.43 0.78
C VAL A 68 13.35 -3.02 0.42
N PHE A 69 12.51 -2.05 0.77
CA PHE A 69 12.78 -0.63 0.66
C PHE A 69 13.00 -0.04 2.05
N LEU A 70 13.92 0.91 2.16
CA LEU A 70 14.07 1.77 3.33
C LEU A 70 13.61 3.18 3.00
N THR A 71 13.20 3.93 4.02
CA THR A 71 12.75 5.32 3.88
C THR A 71 13.90 6.31 4.08
N THR A 72 13.80 7.45 3.37
CA THR A 72 14.54 8.68 3.64
C THR A 72 13.61 9.88 3.60
N MET A 73 13.86 10.88 4.44
CA MET A 73 13.00 12.05 4.62
C MET A 73 13.79 13.35 4.43
N PRO A 74 13.32 14.31 3.60
CA PRO A 74 14.00 15.59 3.41
C PRO A 74 13.80 16.57 4.58
N TRP A 75 12.85 16.27 5.47
CA TRP A 75 12.42 17.16 6.56
C TRP A 75 12.93 16.74 7.94
N ASP A 76 13.86 15.80 8.01
CA ASP A 76 14.55 15.44 9.25
C ASP A 76 15.60 16.52 9.60
N ASN A 77 15.10 17.61 10.14
CA ASN A 77 15.86 18.80 10.47
C ASN A 77 15.93 19.00 11.98
N GLY A 78 17.02 19.59 12.46
CA GLY A 78 17.23 19.88 13.89
C GLY A 78 17.62 18.67 14.72
N THR A 79 17.92 17.55 14.07
CA THR A 79 18.52 16.36 14.66
C THR A 79 20.03 16.31 14.42
N ARG A 80 20.69 15.27 14.89
CA ARG A 80 22.14 15.08 14.70
C ARG A 80 22.50 15.01 13.22
N ASP A 81 23.48 15.79 12.77
CA ASP A 81 24.00 15.75 11.41
C ASP A 81 24.99 14.58 11.24
N GLU A 82 24.92 13.88 10.12
CA GLU A 82 25.86 12.80 9.75
C GLU A 82 27.24 13.31 9.35
N GLY A 83 27.39 14.62 9.08
CA GLY A 83 28.61 15.21 8.54
C GLY A 83 28.80 14.95 7.05
N GLU A 84 27.82 14.41 6.40
CA GLU A 84 27.76 14.13 4.95
C GLU A 84 26.34 14.29 4.42
N PRO A 85 26.15 14.48 3.10
CA PRO A 85 24.80 14.58 2.54
C PRO A 85 23.96 13.32 2.77
N ASP A 86 22.65 13.49 2.96
CA ASP A 86 21.68 12.40 3.25
C ASP A 86 21.73 11.27 2.21
N TRP A 87 21.93 11.61 0.92
CA TRP A 87 22.04 10.60 -0.12
C TRP A 87 23.26 9.69 0.02
N GLN A 88 24.36 10.18 0.61
CA GLN A 88 25.53 9.36 0.92
C GLN A 88 25.31 8.50 2.16
N ALA A 89 24.71 9.07 3.20
CA ALA A 89 24.40 8.38 4.44
C ALA A 89 23.44 7.21 4.22
N ILE A 90 22.31 7.45 3.51
CA ILE A 90 21.35 6.37 3.22
C ILE A 90 21.93 5.32 2.28
N ALA A 91 22.72 5.70 1.28
CA ALA A 91 23.36 4.75 0.35
C ALA A 91 24.26 3.76 1.09
N LYS A 92 25.02 4.23 2.09
CA LYS A 92 25.85 3.35 2.94
C LYS A 92 25.03 2.37 3.76
N ILE A 93 23.92 2.84 4.33
CA ILE A 93 23.00 2.00 5.13
C ILE A 93 22.36 0.95 4.22
N VAL A 94 21.76 1.35 3.10
CA VAL A 94 21.12 0.46 2.15
C VAL A 94 22.06 -0.64 1.67
N LYS A 95 23.31 -0.28 1.33
CA LYS A 95 24.36 -1.25 1.00
C LYS A 95 24.69 -2.17 2.18
N ALA A 96 24.86 -1.62 3.38
CA ALA A 96 25.24 -2.40 4.55
C ALA A 96 24.19 -3.45 4.92
N VAL A 97 22.90 -3.12 4.77
CA VAL A 97 21.80 -4.05 5.09
C VAL A 97 21.30 -4.85 3.89
N GLY A 98 21.71 -4.51 2.66
CA GLY A 98 21.33 -5.23 1.45
C GLY A 98 19.91 -4.90 0.96
N ALA A 99 19.37 -3.72 1.29
CA ALA A 99 18.04 -3.33 0.82
C ALA A 99 18.02 -3.06 -0.69
N ASP A 100 16.86 -3.27 -1.34
CA ASP A 100 16.67 -3.19 -2.80
C ASP A 100 16.28 -1.78 -3.27
N GLY A 101 15.80 -0.93 -2.38
CA GLY A 101 15.28 0.37 -2.77
C GLY A 101 15.27 1.42 -1.65
N ILE A 102 15.07 2.66 -2.10
CA ILE A 102 14.87 3.83 -1.25
C ILE A 102 13.51 4.43 -1.57
N ASN A 103 12.65 4.56 -0.55
CA ASN A 103 11.45 5.38 -0.61
C ASN A 103 11.76 6.77 -0.07
N GLY A 104 11.48 7.80 -0.85
CA GLY A 104 11.61 9.20 -0.46
C GLY A 104 10.29 9.73 0.10
N ASP A 105 10.16 9.75 1.41
CA ASP A 105 9.00 10.31 2.10
C ASP A 105 8.84 11.79 1.75
N THR A 106 7.64 12.20 1.37
CA THR A 106 7.28 13.55 0.92
C THR A 106 7.96 14.07 -0.34
N TYR A 107 8.88 13.32 -0.95
CA TYR A 107 9.48 13.72 -2.23
C TYR A 107 8.47 13.63 -3.38
N ASN A 108 8.47 14.66 -4.23
CA ASN A 108 7.80 14.69 -5.54
C ASN A 108 8.77 14.31 -6.67
N GLY A 109 9.53 13.27 -6.47
CA GLY A 109 10.67 12.83 -7.25
C GLY A 109 11.93 12.82 -6.38
N VAL A 110 12.47 11.65 -6.10
CA VAL A 110 13.72 11.50 -5.35
C VAL A 110 14.85 12.08 -6.19
N PRO A 111 15.69 12.99 -5.67
CA PRO A 111 16.80 13.56 -6.40
C PRO A 111 17.76 12.49 -6.95
N ARG A 112 18.31 12.72 -8.14
CA ARG A 112 19.21 11.79 -8.81
C ARG A 112 20.43 11.41 -7.97
N ALA A 113 20.88 12.32 -7.08
CA ALA A 113 22.01 12.08 -6.19
C ALA A 113 21.87 10.83 -5.31
N PHE A 114 20.65 10.45 -4.93
CA PHE A 114 20.38 9.21 -4.17
C PHE A 114 20.67 7.97 -5.00
N PHE A 115 20.23 7.97 -6.25
CA PHE A 115 20.50 6.90 -7.20
C PHE A 115 22.01 6.79 -7.48
N ASP A 116 22.66 7.90 -7.86
CA ASP A 116 24.07 7.96 -8.21
C ASP A 116 24.97 7.54 -7.02
N ALA A 117 24.63 7.89 -5.79
CA ALA A 117 25.38 7.48 -4.60
C ALA A 117 25.34 5.96 -4.35
N CYS A 118 24.19 5.34 -4.55
CA CYS A 118 24.07 3.88 -4.46
C CYS A 118 24.84 3.17 -5.57
N ASP A 119 24.73 3.68 -6.80
CA ASP A 119 25.44 3.12 -7.96
C ASP A 119 26.97 3.23 -7.78
N ALA A 120 27.46 4.38 -7.32
CA ALA A 120 28.89 4.58 -7.02
C ALA A 120 29.44 3.64 -5.96
N LEU A 121 28.60 3.16 -5.05
CA LEU A 121 28.96 2.14 -4.07
C LEU A 121 28.90 0.70 -4.64
N GLY A 122 28.50 0.52 -5.90
CA GLY A 122 28.28 -0.79 -6.52
C GLY A 122 27.07 -1.53 -5.92
N HIS A 123 26.08 -0.80 -5.44
CA HIS A 123 24.83 -1.32 -4.91
C HIS A 123 23.65 -0.56 -5.53
N PRO A 124 23.35 -0.80 -6.81
CA PRO A 124 22.25 -0.12 -7.49
C PRO A 124 20.91 -0.48 -6.85
N VAL A 125 20.05 0.53 -6.67
CA VAL A 125 18.75 0.40 -6.01
C VAL A 125 17.65 1.03 -6.85
N VAL A 126 16.41 0.66 -6.54
CA VAL A 126 15.22 1.36 -7.03
C VAL A 126 14.95 2.56 -6.13
N VAL A 127 14.68 3.73 -6.70
CA VAL A 127 14.22 4.91 -5.96
C VAL A 127 12.75 5.17 -6.26
N GLN A 128 11.97 5.46 -5.20
CA GLN A 128 10.52 5.59 -5.24
C GLN A 128 10.10 6.82 -4.41
N PRO A 129 9.62 7.91 -5.00
CA PRO A 129 9.02 9.01 -4.23
C PRO A 129 7.66 8.60 -3.66
N GLU A 130 7.34 9.11 -2.47
CA GLU A 130 6.02 8.93 -1.86
C GLU A 130 4.93 9.66 -2.64
N SER A 131 5.27 10.79 -3.22
CA SER A 131 4.31 11.62 -3.92
C SER A 131 4.39 11.45 -5.44
N THR A 132 3.42 12.03 -6.13
CA THR A 132 3.40 12.14 -7.58
C THR A 132 4.67 12.84 -8.09
N ILE A 133 5.28 12.30 -9.14
CA ILE A 133 6.45 12.89 -9.78
C ILE A 133 6.11 14.28 -10.31
N SER A 134 6.91 15.28 -9.94
CA SER A 134 6.66 16.69 -10.28
C SER A 134 7.16 17.08 -11.68
N ALA A 135 8.19 16.38 -12.20
CA ALA A 135 8.79 16.64 -13.50
C ALA A 135 9.04 15.32 -14.25
N GLU A 136 8.77 15.31 -15.55
CA GLU A 136 8.87 14.09 -16.36
C GLU A 136 10.30 13.55 -16.46
N GLU A 137 11.31 14.41 -16.37
CA GLU A 137 12.72 14.01 -16.31
C GLU A 137 13.04 13.08 -15.15
N HIS A 138 12.30 13.18 -14.04
CA HIS A 138 12.48 12.30 -12.89
C HIS A 138 12.13 10.84 -13.19
N LEU A 139 11.35 10.55 -14.22
CA LEU A 139 11.04 9.19 -14.65
C LEU A 139 12.27 8.39 -15.08
N ILE A 140 13.36 9.05 -15.44
CA ILE A 140 14.59 8.39 -15.91
C ILE A 140 15.22 7.50 -14.81
N TRP A 141 15.17 7.96 -13.54
CA TRP A 141 15.76 7.23 -12.41
C TRP A 141 14.75 6.89 -11.31
N ASN A 142 13.59 7.51 -11.25
CA ASN A 142 12.50 7.10 -10.40
C ASN A 142 11.62 6.12 -11.17
N VAL A 143 11.99 4.85 -11.22
CA VAL A 143 11.26 3.82 -11.98
C VAL A 143 9.97 3.38 -11.31
N GLN A 144 9.77 3.79 -10.06
CA GLN A 144 8.56 3.63 -9.28
C GLN A 144 8.10 4.96 -8.67
N SER A 145 6.82 5.06 -8.35
CA SER A 145 6.25 6.14 -7.54
C SER A 145 4.97 5.66 -6.86
N TRP A 146 4.52 6.38 -5.83
CA TRP A 146 3.19 6.16 -5.30
C TRP A 146 2.15 6.94 -6.09
N GLY A 147 1.03 6.28 -6.38
CA GLY A 147 -0.19 6.93 -6.86
C GLY A 147 -1.10 7.17 -5.66
N LYS A 148 -1.40 8.42 -5.39
CA LYS A 148 -2.36 8.78 -4.34
C LYS A 148 -3.74 8.91 -4.95
N LYS A 149 -4.73 8.28 -4.34
CA LYS A 149 -6.16 8.51 -4.46
C LYS A 149 -6.68 8.73 -5.89
N ALA A 150 -7.05 7.66 -6.55
CA ALA A 150 -7.79 7.77 -7.81
C ALA A 150 -9.13 8.46 -7.56
N PRO A 151 -9.54 9.39 -8.44
CA PRO A 151 -10.89 9.92 -8.40
C PRO A 151 -11.93 8.80 -8.47
N ASN A 152 -12.96 8.85 -7.63
CA ASN A 152 -14.07 7.89 -7.69
C ASN A 152 -15.00 8.24 -8.86
N GLU A 153 -14.50 8.05 -10.06
CA GLU A 153 -15.22 8.33 -11.31
C GLU A 153 -15.75 7.03 -11.92
N VAL A 154 -16.86 7.12 -12.65
CA VAL A 154 -17.42 5.97 -13.36
C VAL A 154 -16.42 5.47 -14.41
N VAL A 155 -15.80 6.38 -15.15
CA VAL A 155 -14.73 6.07 -16.10
C VAL A 155 -13.41 5.96 -15.35
N PRO A 156 -12.70 4.84 -15.37
CA PRO A 156 -11.42 4.71 -14.69
C PRO A 156 -10.41 5.70 -15.29
N PRO A 157 -9.78 6.57 -14.48
CA PRO A 157 -8.76 7.48 -15.02
C PRO A 157 -7.50 6.74 -15.45
N VAL A 158 -6.80 7.26 -16.45
CA VAL A 158 -5.51 6.74 -16.91
C VAL A 158 -4.41 7.15 -15.95
N ALA A 159 -3.53 6.23 -15.59
CA ALA A 159 -2.33 6.50 -14.80
C ALA A 159 -1.33 7.32 -15.64
N LYS A 160 -1.24 8.63 -15.36
CA LYS A 160 -0.49 9.59 -16.16
C LYS A 160 0.96 9.15 -16.44
N PHE A 161 1.70 8.75 -15.41
CA PHE A 161 3.13 8.43 -15.57
C PHE A 161 3.35 7.09 -16.28
N LYS A 162 2.45 6.13 -16.11
CA LYS A 162 2.46 4.92 -16.92
C LYS A 162 2.11 5.21 -18.38
N TRP A 163 1.27 6.21 -18.63
CA TRP A 163 1.00 6.65 -20.01
C TRP A 163 2.24 7.24 -20.68
N LEU A 164 3.03 8.03 -19.93
CA LEU A 164 4.27 8.62 -20.42
C LEU A 164 5.41 7.60 -20.57
N GLU A 165 5.53 6.69 -19.61
CA GLU A 165 6.52 5.62 -19.57
C GLU A 165 5.83 4.31 -19.11
N PRO A 166 5.41 3.45 -20.04
CA PRO A 166 4.66 2.23 -19.72
C PRO A 166 5.36 1.27 -18.74
N ARG A 167 6.68 1.37 -18.61
CA ARG A 167 7.47 0.58 -17.66
C ARG A 167 7.49 1.17 -16.26
N HIS A 168 7.05 2.42 -16.07
CA HIS A 168 7.01 3.05 -14.76
C HIS A 168 5.98 2.38 -13.86
N MET A 169 6.43 1.84 -12.72
CA MET A 169 5.55 1.20 -11.75
C MET A 169 4.96 2.24 -10.81
N ILE A 170 3.65 2.39 -10.85
CA ILE A 170 2.91 3.15 -9.84
C ILE A 170 2.38 2.17 -8.81
N ASN A 171 2.70 2.37 -7.53
CA ASN A 171 2.09 1.64 -6.42
C ASN A 171 0.97 2.51 -5.86
N TYR A 172 -0.26 2.22 -6.27
CA TYR A 172 -1.42 2.98 -5.83
C TYR A 172 -1.69 2.75 -4.34
N GLU A 173 -1.93 3.83 -3.60
CA GLU A 173 -2.26 3.75 -2.18
C GLU A 173 -3.53 4.51 -1.84
N ASN A 174 -4.33 3.93 -0.94
CA ASN A 174 -5.43 4.57 -0.25
C ASN A 174 -5.46 4.09 1.20
N ARG A 175 -4.60 4.69 2.02
CA ARG A 175 -4.39 4.24 3.41
C ARG A 175 -5.64 4.31 4.28
N TRP A 176 -6.61 5.15 3.92
CA TRP A 176 -7.83 5.37 4.70
C TRP A 176 -9.07 4.71 4.10
N GLY A 177 -8.97 4.14 2.91
CA GLY A 177 -10.09 3.47 2.26
C GLY A 177 -10.56 2.25 3.04
N ARG A 178 -11.87 2.16 3.27
CA ARG A 178 -12.53 1.00 3.88
C ARG A 178 -13.08 0.04 2.84
N ASP A 179 -13.55 0.56 1.73
CA ASP A 179 -13.88 -0.16 0.51
C ASP A 179 -12.79 0.14 -0.52
N ARG A 180 -12.01 -0.87 -0.86
CA ARG A 180 -10.87 -0.78 -1.77
C ARG A 180 -11.21 -1.23 -3.19
N ASN A 181 -12.44 -1.62 -3.46
CA ASN A 181 -12.83 -2.14 -4.76
C ASN A 181 -12.55 -1.15 -5.90
N HIS A 182 -12.83 0.14 -5.66
CA HIS A 182 -12.53 1.19 -6.64
C HIS A 182 -11.03 1.29 -6.95
N ASP A 183 -10.20 1.25 -5.91
CA ASP A 183 -8.75 1.30 -6.02
C ASP A 183 -8.22 0.10 -6.80
N LEU A 184 -8.73 -1.09 -6.48
CA LEU A 184 -8.38 -2.34 -7.17
C LEU A 184 -8.81 -2.33 -8.63
N GLN A 185 -9.96 -1.76 -8.96
CA GLN A 185 -10.38 -1.58 -10.35
C GLN A 185 -9.48 -0.58 -11.08
N TYR A 186 -9.06 0.51 -10.42
CA TYR A 186 -8.12 1.46 -10.99
C TYR A 186 -6.77 0.81 -11.32
N ILE A 187 -6.19 0.07 -10.37
CA ILE A 187 -4.90 -0.61 -10.61
C ILE A 187 -5.02 -1.64 -11.72
N PHE A 188 -6.09 -2.42 -11.73
CA PHE A 188 -6.28 -3.48 -12.70
C PHE A 188 -6.50 -2.95 -14.12
N PHE A 189 -7.26 -1.87 -14.28
CA PHE A 189 -7.43 -1.18 -15.54
C PHE A 189 -6.11 -0.63 -16.08
N ASN A 190 -5.27 -0.07 -15.22
CA ASN A 190 -4.02 0.54 -15.61
C ASN A 190 -2.81 -0.43 -15.67
N GLY A 191 -2.93 -1.65 -15.12
CA GLY A 191 -1.79 -2.56 -15.00
C GLY A 191 -0.69 -2.01 -14.09
N VAL A 192 -1.07 -1.41 -12.95
CA VAL A 192 -0.16 -0.80 -11.97
C VAL A 192 -0.24 -1.53 -10.62
N GLY A 193 0.73 -1.30 -9.74
CA GLY A 193 0.82 -1.96 -8.44
C GLY A 193 -0.13 -1.41 -7.39
N TYR A 194 -0.24 -2.13 -6.28
CA TYR A 194 -1.03 -1.77 -5.12
C TYR A 194 -0.19 -1.74 -3.85
N ASN A 195 -0.40 -0.72 -3.03
CA ASN A 195 0.22 -0.56 -1.73
C ASN A 195 -0.76 -0.98 -0.64
N ALA A 196 -0.59 -2.18 -0.11
CA ALA A 196 -1.44 -2.69 0.96
C ALA A 196 -1.05 -2.05 2.30
N TRP A 197 -1.62 -0.91 2.60
CA TRP A 197 -1.37 -0.19 3.84
C TRP A 197 -2.50 -0.44 4.84
N GLU A 198 -2.33 -1.42 5.71
CA GLU A 198 -3.36 -1.83 6.65
C GLU A 198 -3.14 -1.33 8.09
N ASN A 199 -1.93 -0.96 8.45
CA ASN A 199 -1.63 -0.32 9.71
C ASN A 199 -1.26 1.14 9.46
N VAL A 200 -2.17 2.04 9.75
CA VAL A 200 -2.01 3.47 9.54
C VAL A 200 -1.88 4.15 10.89
N TRP A 201 -0.64 4.55 11.27
CA TRP A 201 -0.37 5.29 12.52
C TRP A 201 -0.93 4.59 13.77
N GLY A 202 -0.79 3.25 13.82
CA GLY A 202 -1.31 2.43 14.90
C GLY A 202 -2.80 2.05 14.77
N LEU A 203 -3.49 2.53 13.75
CA LEU A 203 -4.86 2.16 13.45
C LEU A 203 -4.88 1.01 12.43
N TRP A 204 -5.60 -0.04 12.78
CA TRP A 204 -5.76 -1.20 11.93
C TRP A 204 -6.89 -0.96 10.92
N ASN A 205 -6.55 -0.89 9.64
CA ASN A 205 -7.46 -0.65 8.53
C ASN A 205 -7.35 -1.77 7.49
N GLN A 206 -7.67 -2.98 7.90
CA GLN A 206 -7.48 -4.17 7.05
C GLN A 206 -8.41 -4.18 5.84
N LEU A 207 -7.96 -4.87 4.80
CA LEU A 207 -8.76 -5.19 3.62
C LEU A 207 -10.01 -5.99 4.00
N THR A 208 -11.13 -5.71 3.33
CA THR A 208 -12.33 -6.55 3.45
C THR A 208 -12.05 -7.93 2.85
N PRO A 209 -12.78 -8.99 3.23
CA PRO A 209 -12.62 -10.32 2.62
C PRO A 209 -12.76 -10.31 1.10
N ARG A 210 -13.69 -9.51 0.56
CA ARG A 210 -13.88 -9.34 -0.88
C ARG A 210 -12.69 -8.66 -1.55
N ASP A 211 -12.20 -7.56 -0.98
CA ASP A 211 -11.07 -6.83 -1.52
C ASP A 211 -9.78 -7.66 -1.45
N ALA A 212 -9.59 -8.39 -0.36
CA ALA A 212 -8.45 -9.28 -0.17
C ALA A 212 -8.40 -10.39 -1.24
N GLU A 213 -9.55 -11.03 -1.52
CA GLU A 213 -9.62 -12.04 -2.57
C GLU A 213 -9.49 -11.43 -3.97
N SER A 214 -10.05 -10.24 -4.21
CA SER A 214 -9.85 -9.51 -5.46
C SER A 214 -8.37 -9.22 -5.70
N LEU A 215 -7.67 -8.73 -4.67
CA LEU A 215 -6.23 -8.45 -4.73
C LEU A 215 -5.42 -9.72 -4.98
N ARG A 216 -5.77 -10.84 -4.34
CA ARG A 216 -5.13 -12.16 -4.56
C ARG A 216 -5.18 -12.53 -6.04
N ARG A 217 -6.35 -12.47 -6.67
CA ARG A 217 -6.54 -12.84 -8.08
C ARG A 217 -5.80 -11.89 -9.02
N ILE A 218 -5.87 -10.58 -8.75
CA ILE A 218 -5.12 -9.56 -9.49
C ILE A 218 -3.63 -9.84 -9.40
N ALA A 219 -3.08 -10.04 -8.20
CA ALA A 219 -1.67 -10.32 -8.00
C ALA A 219 -1.22 -11.62 -8.69
N THR A 220 -2.05 -12.66 -8.67
CA THR A 220 -1.78 -13.93 -9.37
C THR A 220 -1.64 -13.72 -10.88
N ILE A 221 -2.55 -12.94 -11.50
CA ILE A 221 -2.47 -12.57 -12.92
C ILE A 221 -1.24 -11.70 -13.18
N TYR A 222 -0.98 -10.70 -12.34
CA TYR A 222 0.11 -9.75 -12.50
C TYR A 222 1.49 -10.42 -12.45
N ARG A 223 1.73 -11.28 -11.46
CA ARG A 223 2.99 -12.03 -11.34
C ARG A 223 3.24 -12.91 -12.54
N ARG A 224 2.18 -13.51 -13.07
CA ARG A 224 2.27 -14.37 -14.25
C ARG A 224 2.55 -13.61 -15.54
N PHE A 225 1.90 -12.48 -15.74
CA PHE A 225 1.92 -11.72 -16.98
C PHE A 225 2.62 -10.36 -16.83
N ALA A 226 3.49 -10.20 -15.84
CA ALA A 226 4.25 -8.96 -15.60
C ALA A 226 4.93 -8.39 -16.87
N PRO A 227 5.55 -9.20 -17.76
CA PRO A 227 6.14 -8.68 -18.99
C PRO A 227 5.13 -8.01 -19.92
N LEU A 228 3.86 -8.45 -19.95
CA LEU A 228 2.82 -7.81 -20.75
C LEU A 228 2.39 -6.47 -20.15
N LEU A 229 2.32 -6.38 -18.84
CA LEU A 229 1.88 -5.15 -18.15
C LEU A 229 2.82 -3.96 -18.39
N VAL A 230 4.06 -4.19 -18.81
CA VAL A 230 5.03 -3.13 -19.17
C VAL A 230 5.15 -2.93 -20.70
N SER A 231 4.20 -3.42 -21.46
CA SER A 231 4.15 -3.25 -22.92
C SER A 231 4.20 -1.78 -23.31
N LEU A 232 5.09 -1.42 -24.24
CA LEU A 232 5.18 -0.08 -24.81
C LEU A 232 3.97 0.28 -25.68
N ASP A 233 3.21 -0.73 -26.14
CA ASP A 233 1.98 -0.58 -26.91
C ASP A 233 0.72 -0.68 -26.02
N TRP A 234 0.86 -0.46 -24.72
CA TRP A 234 -0.30 -0.41 -23.84
C TRP A 234 -1.35 0.60 -24.32
N ARG A 235 -2.60 0.14 -24.37
CA ARG A 235 -3.75 0.96 -24.78
C ARG A 235 -4.87 0.89 -23.75
N PRO A 236 -5.07 1.91 -22.94
CA PRO A 236 -6.27 2.05 -22.14
C PRO A 236 -7.48 2.34 -23.04
N TYR A 237 -8.68 2.07 -22.52
CA TYR A 237 -9.94 2.27 -23.23
C TYR A 237 -10.05 1.47 -24.54
N GLU A 238 -9.57 0.23 -24.53
CA GLU A 238 -9.93 -0.70 -25.62
C GLU A 238 -11.46 -0.77 -25.73
N ARG A 239 -11.97 -0.72 -26.96
CA ARG A 239 -13.40 -0.65 -27.21
C ARG A 239 -14.10 -1.90 -26.69
N THR A 240 -15.03 -1.72 -25.75
CA THR A 240 -15.90 -2.78 -25.23
C THR A 240 -17.26 -2.74 -25.93
N LEU A 241 -17.96 -3.89 -25.93
CA LEU A 241 -19.29 -4.05 -26.51
C LEU A 241 -20.41 -3.71 -25.51
N GLN A 242 -20.08 -3.61 -24.23
CA GLN A 242 -21.02 -3.34 -23.14
C GLN A 242 -20.73 -1.97 -22.50
N ALA A 243 -21.78 -1.19 -22.28
CA ALA A 243 -21.66 0.07 -21.54
C ALA A 243 -21.25 -0.20 -20.08
N GLY A 244 -20.41 0.66 -19.51
CA GLY A 244 -19.93 0.55 -18.13
C GLY A 244 -18.88 -0.55 -17.88
N ILE A 245 -18.48 -1.27 -18.91
CA ILE A 245 -17.30 -2.13 -18.93
C ILE A 245 -16.16 -1.33 -19.56
N PHE A 246 -15.01 -1.31 -18.90
CA PHE A 246 -13.80 -0.66 -19.40
C PHE A 246 -12.67 -1.66 -19.50
N ALA A 247 -11.90 -1.56 -20.59
CA ALA A 247 -10.80 -2.49 -20.86
C ALA A 247 -9.52 -1.75 -21.21
N SER A 248 -8.39 -2.34 -20.81
CA SER A 248 -7.05 -1.99 -21.28
C SER A 248 -6.43 -3.16 -22.01
N ARG A 249 -5.61 -2.87 -23.01
CA ARG A 249 -4.91 -3.85 -23.82
C ARG A 249 -3.41 -3.75 -23.64
N PHE A 250 -2.74 -4.89 -23.40
CA PHE A 250 -1.31 -5.04 -23.21
C PHE A 250 -0.78 -6.09 -24.19
N PRO A 251 -0.33 -5.69 -25.40
CA PRO A 251 0.20 -6.62 -26.40
C PRO A 251 1.72 -6.79 -26.29
N ASP A 252 2.20 -7.93 -26.76
CA ASP A 252 3.60 -8.16 -27.13
C ASP A 252 3.69 -9.01 -28.41
N GLU A 253 4.88 -9.60 -28.69
CA GLU A 253 5.17 -10.38 -29.92
C GLU A 253 4.36 -11.69 -30.02
N GLY A 254 3.07 -11.65 -29.96
CA GLY A 254 2.21 -12.82 -30.18
C GLY A 254 1.29 -13.14 -29.01
N ARG A 255 1.37 -12.36 -27.94
CA ARG A 255 0.44 -12.41 -26.82
C ARG A 255 -0.30 -11.09 -26.71
N THR A 256 -1.52 -11.14 -26.25
CA THR A 256 -2.26 -9.94 -25.86
C THR A 256 -3.08 -10.23 -24.61
N LEU A 257 -2.85 -9.44 -23.58
CA LEU A 257 -3.66 -9.45 -22.36
C LEU A 257 -4.63 -8.27 -22.41
N TRP A 258 -5.89 -8.52 -22.07
CA TRP A 258 -6.87 -7.48 -21.76
C TRP A 258 -7.27 -7.59 -20.30
N THR A 259 -7.24 -6.48 -19.59
CA THR A 259 -7.87 -6.35 -18.27
C THR A 259 -9.19 -5.60 -18.43
N LEU A 260 -10.24 -6.09 -17.76
CA LEU A 260 -11.57 -5.53 -17.82
C LEU A 260 -12.06 -5.21 -16.40
N VAL A 261 -12.81 -4.12 -16.26
CA VAL A 261 -13.50 -3.77 -15.02
C VAL A 261 -14.97 -3.47 -15.27
N ASN A 262 -15.84 -4.02 -14.44
CA ASN A 262 -17.27 -3.76 -14.45
C ASN A 262 -17.61 -2.65 -13.43
N ARG A 263 -18.08 -1.51 -13.93
CA ARG A 263 -18.46 -0.38 -13.06
C ARG A 263 -19.91 -0.42 -12.58
N HIS A 264 -20.68 -1.42 -13.02
CA HIS A 264 -22.03 -1.65 -12.52
C HIS A 264 -22.03 -2.44 -11.21
N GLU A 265 -23.09 -2.29 -10.44
CA GLU A 265 -23.35 -3.06 -9.22
C GLU A 265 -23.85 -4.49 -9.51
N TYR A 266 -24.16 -4.80 -10.76
CA TYR A 266 -24.75 -6.07 -11.20
C TYR A 266 -23.85 -6.80 -12.19
N VAL A 267 -24.08 -8.08 -12.32
CA VAL A 267 -23.35 -8.98 -13.22
C VAL A 267 -23.65 -8.61 -14.69
N ILE A 268 -22.60 -8.54 -15.49
CA ILE A 268 -22.67 -8.37 -16.94
C ILE A 268 -22.04 -9.59 -17.59
N GLY A 269 -22.82 -10.35 -18.36
CA GLY A 269 -22.34 -11.50 -19.13
C GLY A 269 -22.42 -11.28 -20.64
N GLY A 270 -21.82 -12.21 -21.39
CA GLY A 270 -21.85 -12.24 -22.86
C GLY A 270 -20.69 -11.53 -23.53
N GLU A 271 -20.96 -10.94 -24.68
CA GLU A 271 -19.94 -10.33 -25.56
C GLU A 271 -19.32 -9.08 -24.90
N GLN A 272 -17.99 -9.10 -24.70
CA GLN A 272 -17.26 -7.99 -24.09
C GLN A 272 -16.36 -7.26 -25.07
N LEU A 273 -15.65 -8.01 -25.93
CA LEU A 273 -14.70 -7.45 -26.88
C LEU A 273 -14.88 -8.05 -28.27
N ALA A 274 -14.68 -7.23 -29.31
CA ALA A 274 -14.47 -7.66 -30.67
C ALA A 274 -13.04 -7.31 -31.08
N VAL A 275 -12.19 -8.32 -31.27
CA VAL A 275 -10.76 -8.14 -31.53
C VAL A 275 -10.35 -8.75 -32.88
N PRO A 276 -9.36 -8.16 -33.60
CA PRO A 276 -8.88 -8.74 -34.83
C PRO A 276 -8.45 -10.19 -34.63
N HIS A 277 -8.99 -11.09 -35.44
CA HIS A 277 -8.69 -12.51 -35.39
C HIS A 277 -7.61 -12.89 -36.42
N VAL A 278 -6.65 -13.68 -35.95
CA VAL A 278 -5.70 -14.37 -36.83
C VAL A 278 -5.90 -15.87 -36.66
N GLU A 279 -5.96 -16.60 -37.77
CA GLU A 279 -6.15 -18.04 -37.75
C GLU A 279 -5.13 -18.74 -36.84
N GLY A 280 -5.60 -19.73 -36.08
CA GLY A 280 -4.77 -20.46 -35.10
C GLY A 280 -4.55 -19.75 -33.78
N THR A 281 -5.11 -18.54 -33.58
CA THR A 281 -5.06 -17.85 -32.26
C THR A 281 -5.92 -18.58 -31.23
N ARG A 282 -5.36 -18.86 -30.08
CA ARG A 282 -6.05 -19.42 -28.90
C ARG A 282 -6.43 -18.30 -27.95
N TYR A 283 -7.62 -18.41 -27.32
CA TYR A 283 -8.15 -17.42 -26.40
C TYR A 283 -8.48 -18.03 -25.05
N PHE A 284 -8.29 -17.27 -24.00
CA PHE A 284 -8.50 -17.72 -22.62
C PHE A 284 -9.14 -16.61 -21.79
N ASP A 285 -10.05 -16.99 -20.92
CA ASP A 285 -10.48 -16.16 -19.79
C ASP A 285 -9.62 -16.53 -18.59
N LEU A 286 -8.68 -15.66 -18.25
CA LEU A 286 -7.75 -15.86 -17.15
C LEU A 286 -8.42 -15.69 -15.79
N TRP A 287 -9.48 -14.87 -15.71
CA TRP A 287 -10.18 -14.62 -14.46
C TRP A 287 -10.99 -15.84 -14.02
N SER A 288 -11.66 -16.49 -14.95
CA SER A 288 -12.42 -17.73 -14.71
C SER A 288 -11.58 -19.01 -14.86
N GLY A 289 -10.36 -18.90 -15.37
CA GLY A 289 -9.48 -20.05 -15.62
C GLY A 289 -9.94 -20.96 -16.76
N THR A 290 -10.59 -20.43 -17.81
CA THR A 290 -11.19 -21.23 -18.89
C THR A 290 -10.62 -20.88 -20.26
N ALA A 291 -10.58 -21.89 -21.17
CA ALA A 291 -10.33 -21.65 -22.59
C ALA A 291 -11.60 -21.13 -23.28
N LEU A 292 -11.44 -20.16 -24.17
CA LEU A 292 -12.54 -19.60 -24.95
C LEU A 292 -12.56 -20.11 -26.36
N GLN A 293 -13.78 -20.26 -26.92
CA GLN A 293 -14.05 -20.61 -28.33
C GLN A 293 -14.85 -19.45 -28.94
N PRO A 294 -14.20 -18.33 -29.32
CA PRO A 294 -14.90 -17.16 -29.80
C PRO A 294 -15.55 -17.44 -31.18
N ARG A 295 -16.70 -16.81 -31.43
CA ARG A 295 -17.25 -16.68 -32.78
C ARG A 295 -16.40 -15.70 -33.58
N VAL A 296 -16.09 -16.02 -34.82
CA VAL A 296 -15.37 -15.12 -35.72
C VAL A 296 -16.36 -14.52 -36.72
N ILE A 297 -16.52 -13.23 -36.70
CA ILE A 297 -17.45 -12.48 -37.57
C ILE A 297 -16.63 -11.35 -38.22
N ASP A 298 -16.65 -11.28 -39.54
CA ASP A 298 -15.95 -10.25 -40.31
C ASP A 298 -14.47 -10.07 -39.94
N GLY A 299 -13.78 -11.20 -39.68
CA GLY A 299 -12.37 -11.19 -39.28
C GLY A 299 -12.10 -10.77 -37.85
N GLN A 300 -13.14 -10.66 -37.01
CA GLN A 300 -13.02 -10.35 -35.59
C GLN A 300 -13.46 -11.53 -34.71
N ALA A 301 -12.68 -11.86 -33.71
CA ALA A 301 -13.06 -12.78 -32.65
C ALA A 301 -13.91 -12.03 -31.61
N ILE A 302 -15.10 -12.54 -31.34
CA ILE A 302 -15.99 -12.01 -30.32
C ILE A 302 -15.70 -12.74 -29.01
N LEU A 303 -15.10 -12.04 -28.07
CA LEU A 303 -14.74 -12.61 -26.79
C LEU A 303 -15.85 -12.40 -25.77
N GLU A 304 -16.33 -13.53 -25.24
CA GLU A 304 -17.41 -13.56 -24.25
C GLU A 304 -16.86 -13.93 -22.87
N THR A 305 -17.27 -13.22 -21.86
CA THR A 305 -17.02 -13.53 -20.45
C THR A 305 -18.08 -12.90 -19.56
N THR A 306 -18.11 -13.32 -18.30
CA THR A 306 -19.01 -12.79 -17.28
C THR A 306 -18.21 -12.05 -16.22
N LEU A 307 -18.56 -10.78 -15.99
CA LEU A 307 -17.98 -9.96 -14.94
C LEU A 307 -18.99 -9.76 -13.81
N GLU A 308 -18.61 -10.12 -12.60
CA GLU A 308 -19.44 -9.83 -11.41
C GLU A 308 -19.69 -8.33 -11.26
N GLY A 309 -20.74 -7.95 -10.53
CA GLY A 309 -20.99 -6.54 -10.19
C GLY A 309 -19.77 -5.95 -9.47
N ARG A 310 -19.29 -4.78 -9.90
CA ARG A 310 -18.03 -4.17 -9.46
C ARG A 310 -16.83 -5.15 -9.55
N GLY A 311 -16.87 -6.07 -10.47
CA GLY A 311 -15.88 -7.13 -10.63
C GLY A 311 -14.86 -6.82 -11.71
N PHE A 312 -14.13 -7.88 -12.06
CA PHE A 312 -12.97 -7.87 -12.92
C PHE A 312 -13.09 -8.95 -13.99
N GLY A 313 -12.31 -8.79 -15.06
CA GLY A 313 -12.12 -9.81 -16.10
C GLY A 313 -10.73 -9.71 -16.69
N ALA A 314 -10.15 -10.82 -17.10
CA ALA A 314 -8.86 -10.86 -17.76
C ALA A 314 -8.90 -11.84 -18.94
N LEU A 315 -8.60 -11.36 -20.13
CA LEU A 315 -8.61 -12.18 -21.35
C LEU A 315 -7.22 -12.23 -21.95
N LEU A 316 -6.83 -13.40 -22.45
CA LEU A 316 -5.54 -13.62 -23.09
C LEU A 316 -5.74 -14.19 -24.50
N ALA A 317 -5.02 -13.63 -25.47
CA ALA A 317 -4.85 -14.23 -26.79
C ALA A 317 -3.41 -14.69 -26.98
N LEU A 318 -3.21 -15.89 -27.51
CA LEU A 318 -1.94 -16.45 -27.92
C LEU A 318 -1.98 -16.76 -29.41
N ARG A 319 -1.12 -16.14 -30.21
CA ARG A 319 -1.00 -16.43 -31.64
C ARG A 319 -0.53 -17.87 -31.87
N GLN A 320 -0.80 -18.39 -33.05
CA GLN A 320 -0.33 -19.71 -33.46
C GLN A 320 1.19 -19.83 -33.25
N GLY A 321 1.62 -20.94 -32.63
CA GLY A 321 3.04 -21.22 -32.36
C GLY A 321 3.59 -20.54 -31.12
N VAL A 322 2.82 -19.69 -30.45
CA VAL A 322 3.22 -19.09 -29.16
C VAL A 322 2.80 -20.03 -28.04
N GLU A 323 3.77 -20.53 -27.30
CA GLU A 323 3.56 -21.36 -26.12
C GLU A 323 3.74 -20.53 -24.84
N GLU A 324 2.83 -20.75 -23.89
CA GLU A 324 2.88 -20.14 -22.56
C GLU A 324 3.04 -21.25 -21.52
N ALA A 325 4.30 -21.52 -21.14
CA ALA A 325 4.65 -22.63 -20.25
C ALA A 325 3.88 -22.55 -18.92
N GLY A 326 3.26 -23.66 -18.49
CA GLY A 326 2.50 -23.74 -17.24
C GLY A 326 1.14 -23.00 -17.28
N LEU A 327 0.63 -22.62 -18.45
CA LEU A 327 -0.68 -21.96 -18.58
C LEU A 327 -1.82 -22.83 -18.04
N GLU A 328 -1.81 -24.14 -18.31
CA GLU A 328 -2.85 -25.06 -17.81
C GLU A 328 -2.95 -25.06 -16.27
N ALA A 329 -1.80 -25.15 -15.61
CA ALA A 329 -1.76 -25.12 -14.14
C ALA A 329 -2.24 -23.76 -13.59
N PHE A 330 -1.88 -22.66 -14.26
CA PHE A 330 -2.36 -21.34 -13.92
C PHE A 330 -3.89 -21.21 -14.09
N LEU A 331 -4.43 -21.70 -15.21
CA LEU A 331 -5.88 -21.70 -15.46
C LEU A 331 -6.62 -22.53 -14.40
N ALA A 332 -6.09 -23.70 -14.04
CA ALA A 332 -6.65 -24.52 -12.97
C ALA A 332 -6.64 -23.80 -11.61
N GLN A 333 -5.57 -23.07 -11.29
CA GLN A 333 -5.50 -22.23 -10.09
C GLN A 333 -6.56 -21.13 -10.11
N MET A 334 -6.70 -20.43 -11.23
CA MET A 334 -7.68 -19.34 -11.37
C MET A 334 -9.12 -19.86 -11.34
N ALA A 335 -9.38 -21.04 -11.94
CA ALA A 335 -10.68 -21.71 -11.83
C ALA A 335 -11.03 -22.02 -10.36
N ALA A 336 -10.08 -22.55 -9.60
CA ALA A 336 -10.28 -22.81 -8.18
C ALA A 336 -10.59 -21.54 -7.37
N HIS A 337 -9.97 -20.40 -7.72
CA HIS A 337 -10.35 -19.09 -7.14
C HIS A 337 -11.76 -18.67 -7.58
N ALA A 338 -12.14 -18.90 -8.82
CA ALA A 338 -13.44 -18.53 -9.37
C ALA A 338 -14.61 -19.34 -8.77
N ASP A 339 -14.34 -20.53 -8.21
CA ASP A 339 -15.33 -21.32 -7.47
C ASP A 339 -15.94 -20.55 -6.27
N THR A 340 -15.23 -19.54 -5.78
CA THR A 340 -15.75 -18.63 -4.75
C THR A 340 -16.11 -17.28 -5.39
N PRO A 341 -17.37 -17.00 -5.72
CA PRO A 341 -17.78 -15.72 -6.26
C PRO A 341 -17.42 -14.56 -5.33
N LEU A 342 -16.89 -13.46 -5.86
CA LEU A 342 -16.57 -12.28 -5.05
C LEU A 342 -17.80 -11.72 -4.33
N ALA A 343 -18.98 -11.84 -4.95
CA ALA A 343 -20.25 -11.43 -4.34
C ALA A 343 -20.62 -12.24 -3.10
N SER A 344 -20.06 -13.44 -2.89
CA SER A 344 -20.27 -14.25 -1.68
C SER A 344 -19.44 -13.80 -0.49
N LEU A 345 -18.42 -12.97 -0.73
CA LEU A 345 -17.51 -12.45 0.29
C LEU A 345 -17.96 -11.10 0.82
N SER A 346 -17.75 -10.87 2.11
CA SER A 346 -18.13 -9.60 2.73
C SER A 346 -17.29 -8.44 2.22
N ALA A 347 -17.97 -7.38 1.76
CA ALA A 347 -17.39 -6.08 1.46
C ALA A 347 -17.49 -5.09 2.64
N GLN A 348 -17.94 -5.56 3.81
CA GLN A 348 -18.08 -4.72 4.99
C GLN A 348 -16.77 -4.66 5.75
N TRP A 349 -16.24 -3.45 5.85
CA TRP A 349 -15.14 -3.17 6.76
C TRP A 349 -15.60 -3.31 8.22
N LYS A 350 -14.78 -3.94 9.04
CA LYS A 350 -15.03 -4.12 10.46
C LYS A 350 -13.82 -3.65 11.25
N ALA A 351 -14.06 -2.80 12.24
CA ALA A 351 -13.03 -2.49 13.21
C ALA A 351 -12.64 -3.76 13.99
N LEU A 352 -11.36 -3.91 14.30
CA LEU A 352 -10.95 -4.92 15.26
C LEU A 352 -11.57 -4.62 16.63
N PRO A 353 -12.11 -5.63 17.32
CA PRO A 353 -12.56 -5.44 18.69
C PRO A 353 -11.40 -4.97 19.56
N GLN A 354 -11.58 -3.86 20.24
CA GLN A 354 -10.60 -3.40 21.21
C GLN A 354 -10.95 -3.99 22.58
N THR A 355 -9.98 -4.60 23.20
CA THR A 355 -10.12 -5.09 24.58
C THR A 355 -9.43 -4.11 25.50
N LEU A 356 -10.21 -3.50 26.39
CA LEU A 356 -9.63 -2.68 27.46
C LEU A 356 -8.87 -3.60 28.41
N VAL A 357 -7.57 -3.32 28.55
CA VAL A 357 -6.76 -3.97 29.56
C VAL A 357 -7.10 -3.34 30.91
N PRO A 358 -7.58 -4.11 31.90
CA PRO A 358 -7.84 -3.57 33.22
C PRO A 358 -6.54 -3.02 33.83
N ILE A 359 -6.51 -1.72 34.11
CA ILE A 359 -5.41 -1.10 34.83
C ILE A 359 -5.85 -0.96 36.28
N ALA A 360 -5.03 -1.40 37.21
CA ALA A 360 -5.30 -1.23 38.63
C ALA A 360 -5.53 0.26 38.94
N PRO A 361 -6.59 0.62 39.65
CA PRO A 361 -6.84 1.99 40.06
C PRO A 361 -5.64 2.55 40.83
N THR A 362 -5.26 3.79 40.53
CA THR A 362 -4.28 4.50 41.32
C THR A 362 -4.76 4.60 42.76
N ALA A 363 -3.89 4.32 43.71
CA ALA A 363 -4.24 4.43 45.15
C ALA A 363 -4.65 5.88 45.49
N PRO A 364 -5.82 6.11 46.07
CA PRO A 364 -6.29 7.44 46.43
C PRO A 364 -5.30 8.10 47.44
N GLN A 365 -4.99 9.35 47.22
CA GLN A 365 -4.20 10.17 48.15
C GLN A 365 -5.09 11.30 48.67
N ALA A 366 -5.05 11.56 49.99
CA ALA A 366 -5.81 12.64 50.60
C ALA A 366 -5.23 14.03 50.34
N THR A 367 -3.93 14.09 50.07
CA THR A 367 -3.21 15.30 49.72
C THR A 367 -2.36 15.09 48.49
N ALA A 368 -2.18 16.13 47.69
CA ALA A 368 -1.35 16.04 46.49
C ALA A 368 0.08 15.62 46.88
N PRO A 369 0.65 14.60 46.25
CA PRO A 369 2.06 14.26 46.36
C PRO A 369 2.96 15.44 45.99
N GLU A 370 4.22 15.37 46.41
CA GLU A 370 5.20 16.39 46.05
C GLU A 370 5.34 16.54 44.55
N GLY A 371 5.34 17.77 44.05
CA GLY A 371 5.38 18.08 42.63
C GLY A 371 4.01 18.06 41.91
N MET A 372 2.95 17.60 42.57
CA MET A 372 1.60 17.60 42.04
C MET A 372 0.73 18.73 42.56
N VAL A 373 -0.34 19.04 41.89
CA VAL A 373 -1.39 19.97 42.27
C VAL A 373 -2.74 19.25 42.30
N THR A 374 -3.62 19.69 43.24
CA THR A 374 -4.99 19.18 43.28
C THR A 374 -5.89 19.94 42.30
N VAL A 375 -6.56 19.23 41.46
CA VAL A 375 -7.69 19.72 40.66
C VAL A 375 -8.94 19.36 41.42
N PRO A 376 -9.79 20.32 41.85
CA PRO A 376 -11.02 20.02 42.59
C PRO A 376 -12.05 19.35 41.70
N ALA A 377 -12.95 18.60 42.30
CA ALA A 377 -14.11 18.06 41.61
C ALA A 377 -14.96 19.21 41.03
N GLY A 378 -15.52 19.00 39.86
CA GLY A 378 -16.33 20.01 39.23
C GLY A 378 -16.94 19.57 37.90
N GLU A 379 -17.73 20.47 37.35
CA GLU A 379 -18.24 20.31 36.00
C GLU A 379 -17.20 20.77 34.97
N PHE A 380 -16.96 19.94 33.98
CA PHE A 380 -16.07 20.24 32.85
C PHE A 380 -16.86 20.23 31.55
N LEU A 381 -16.70 21.25 30.75
CA LEU A 381 -17.23 21.25 29.39
C LEU A 381 -16.22 20.63 28.44
N PHE A 382 -16.44 19.38 28.08
CA PHE A 382 -15.67 18.73 27.03
C PHE A 382 -16.13 19.31 25.68
N ALA A 383 -15.31 20.13 25.09
CA ALA A 383 -15.58 20.71 23.78
C ALA A 383 -14.40 20.39 22.84
N VAL A 384 -14.68 19.61 21.82
CA VAL A 384 -13.68 19.21 20.82
C VAL A 384 -14.22 19.55 19.44
N GLN A 385 -13.40 20.17 18.65
CA GLN A 385 -13.58 20.27 17.20
C GLN A 385 -12.51 19.42 16.56
N GLY A 386 -12.94 18.44 15.76
CA GLY A 386 -12.07 17.55 15.02
C GLY A 386 -12.33 17.64 13.53
N ILE A 387 -11.32 17.46 12.74
CA ILE A 387 -11.42 17.24 11.31
C ILE A 387 -10.96 15.84 10.99
N GLU A 388 -11.55 15.26 9.94
CA GLU A 388 -11.07 13.99 9.45
C GLU A 388 -9.74 14.17 8.78
N ILE A 389 -8.81 13.31 9.13
CA ILE A 389 -7.49 13.30 8.52
C ILE A 389 -7.59 12.87 7.08
N GLU A 390 -6.58 13.20 6.32
CA GLU A 390 -6.22 12.63 5.05
C GLU A 390 -7.23 11.65 4.46
N GLY A 391 -7.77 11.88 3.33
CA GLY A 391 -8.71 10.99 2.70
C GLY A 391 -10.09 11.59 2.54
N GLN A 392 -11.10 10.79 2.73
CA GLN A 392 -12.50 11.20 2.59
C GLN A 392 -13.17 11.36 3.95
N VAL A 393 -14.17 12.23 3.99
CA VAL A 393 -14.97 12.53 5.19
C VAL A 393 -15.52 11.30 5.90
N TRP A 394 -15.83 10.24 5.16
CA TRP A 394 -16.42 8.99 5.68
C TRP A 394 -15.39 7.92 6.01
N GLU A 395 -14.14 8.10 5.62
CA GLU A 395 -13.06 7.13 5.79
C GLU A 395 -12.19 7.47 6.99
N GLY A 396 -12.25 8.73 7.41
CA GLY A 396 -11.26 9.31 8.28
C GLY A 396 -11.30 8.87 9.72
N VAL A 397 -10.18 9.03 10.33
CA VAL A 397 -9.98 9.05 11.77
C VAL A 397 -10.06 10.50 12.22
N ASP A 398 -10.69 10.74 13.35
CA ASP A 398 -10.89 12.08 13.89
C ASP A 398 -9.58 12.61 14.52
N VAL A 399 -8.65 13.03 13.68
CA VAL A 399 -7.43 13.71 14.09
C VAL A 399 -7.35 15.04 13.37
N GLN A 400 -6.96 16.08 14.08
CA GLN A 400 -6.78 17.41 13.54
C GLN A 400 -5.30 17.69 13.32
N PHE A 401 -4.94 17.98 12.08
CA PHE A 401 -3.63 18.54 11.76
C PHE A 401 -3.70 20.07 11.62
N PRO A 402 -2.59 20.80 11.92
CA PRO A 402 -2.56 22.26 11.84
C PRO A 402 -2.87 22.86 10.47
N TRP A 403 -2.66 22.08 9.40
CA TRP A 403 -2.91 22.52 8.01
C TRP A 403 -4.33 22.28 7.50
N GLU A 404 -5.17 21.62 8.30
CA GLU A 404 -6.53 21.35 7.90
C GLU A 404 -7.44 22.56 8.21
N PRO A 405 -8.14 23.11 7.19
CA PRO A 405 -8.78 24.42 7.33
C PRO A 405 -10.13 24.36 8.03
N THR A 406 -10.80 23.21 8.11
CA THR A 406 -12.19 23.15 8.55
C THR A 406 -12.46 21.94 9.45
N ALA A 407 -12.86 22.22 10.68
CA ALA A 407 -13.37 21.20 11.58
C ALA A 407 -14.69 20.62 11.07
N ARG A 408 -14.81 19.29 11.03
CA ARG A 408 -16.01 18.59 10.54
C ARG A 408 -16.79 17.89 11.64
N ARG A 409 -16.16 17.64 12.79
CA ARG A 409 -16.79 17.03 13.96
C ARG A 409 -16.75 17.99 15.13
N HIS A 410 -17.86 18.07 15.82
CA HIS A 410 -18.02 18.93 16.96
C HIS A 410 -18.62 18.12 18.11
N HIS A 411 -17.86 17.97 19.17
CA HIS A 411 -18.32 17.34 20.42
C HIS A 411 -18.42 18.42 21.50
N ARG A 412 -19.54 18.47 22.19
CA ARG A 412 -19.75 19.38 23.29
C ARG A 412 -20.60 18.71 24.38
N HIS A 413 -19.91 18.27 25.43
CA HIS A 413 -20.54 17.53 26.52
C HIS A 413 -20.17 18.12 27.86
N ARG A 414 -21.15 18.22 28.77
CA ARG A 414 -20.87 18.52 30.16
C ARG A 414 -20.55 17.20 30.89
N MET A 415 -19.42 17.18 31.57
CA MET A 415 -18.92 16.01 32.29
C MET A 415 -18.68 16.39 33.76
N GLN A 416 -19.05 15.49 34.68
CA GLN A 416 -18.65 15.61 36.07
C GLN A 416 -17.30 14.91 36.26
N VAL A 417 -16.32 15.63 36.74
CA VAL A 417 -14.97 15.12 36.98
C VAL A 417 -14.74 15.10 38.49
N ALA A 418 -14.35 13.95 39.02
CA ALA A 418 -13.95 13.83 40.43
C ALA A 418 -12.65 14.60 40.70
N ALA A 419 -12.38 14.98 41.92
CA ALA A 419 -11.09 15.58 42.27
C ALA A 419 -9.94 14.61 41.98
N PHE A 420 -8.83 15.14 41.46
CA PHE A 420 -7.63 14.35 41.16
C PHE A 420 -6.36 15.19 41.39
N HIS A 421 -5.23 14.51 41.43
CA HIS A 421 -3.91 15.14 41.48
C HIS A 421 -3.22 14.98 40.13
N ILE A 422 -2.54 16.01 39.66
CA ILE A 422 -1.79 16.01 38.41
C ILE A 422 -0.41 16.67 38.63
N ASP A 423 0.58 16.18 37.94
CA ASP A 423 1.91 16.81 37.98
C ASP A 423 1.84 18.27 37.54
N ARG A 424 2.56 19.15 38.26
CA ARG A 424 2.63 20.58 37.97
C ARG A 424 3.26 20.88 36.61
N HIS A 425 4.14 20.01 36.18
CA HIS A 425 4.89 20.12 34.94
C HIS A 425 4.79 18.77 34.15
N PRO A 426 4.89 18.78 32.85
CA PRO A 426 5.12 17.56 32.09
C PRO A 426 6.34 16.80 32.57
N VAL A 427 6.38 15.48 32.35
CA VAL A 427 7.56 14.66 32.66
C VAL A 427 8.78 15.25 31.95
N THR A 428 9.81 15.54 32.71
CA THR A 428 11.07 16.09 32.16
C THR A 428 11.91 14.99 31.52
N ASN A 429 12.82 15.35 30.61
CA ASN A 429 13.78 14.42 30.04
C ASN A 429 14.61 13.68 31.09
N ALA A 430 14.98 14.37 32.19
CA ALA A 430 15.70 13.74 33.27
C ALA A 430 14.87 12.68 34.02
N GLN A 431 13.59 12.95 34.25
CA GLN A 431 12.65 11.97 34.85
C GLN A 431 12.41 10.80 33.93
N PHE A 432 12.20 11.05 32.62
CA PHE A 432 12.03 9.97 31.63
C PHE A 432 13.31 9.13 31.52
N LYS A 433 14.49 9.75 31.52
CA LYS A 433 15.77 9.02 31.54
C LYS A 433 15.90 8.15 32.78
N ALA A 434 15.55 8.64 33.95
CA ALA A 434 15.56 7.85 35.16
C ALA A 434 14.62 6.64 35.12
N PHE A 435 13.45 6.79 34.47
CA PHE A 435 12.53 5.69 34.22
C PHE A 435 13.16 4.66 33.26
N VAL A 436 13.75 5.11 32.15
CA VAL A 436 14.44 4.23 31.18
C VAL A 436 15.58 3.45 31.86
N ASP A 437 16.42 4.13 32.66
CA ASP A 437 17.53 3.52 33.37
C ASP A 437 17.07 2.48 34.41
N ALA A 438 15.94 2.72 35.06
CA ALA A 438 15.39 1.82 36.08
C ALA A 438 14.66 0.63 35.52
N THR A 439 14.05 0.75 34.33
CA THR A 439 13.16 -0.27 33.76
C THR A 439 13.72 -1.00 32.53
N GLY A 440 14.78 -0.46 31.94
CA GLY A 440 15.28 -0.94 30.63
C GLY A 440 14.30 -0.68 29.51
N TYR A 441 13.37 0.25 29.66
CA TYR A 441 12.44 0.66 28.59
C TYR A 441 13.24 1.30 27.45
N ALA A 442 13.08 0.76 26.22
CA ALA A 442 13.74 1.23 25.01
C ALA A 442 12.72 1.48 23.91
#